data_30c94b0884ee7d36ff7bb4ebdecff592
#
_entry.id   30c94b0884ee7d36ff7bb4ebdecff592
#
_cell.length_a   1.000
_cell.length_b   1.000
_cell.length_c   1.000
_cell.angle_alpha   90.00
_cell.angle_beta   90.00
_cell.angle_gamma   90.00
#
_symmetry.space_group_name_H-M   'P 1'
#
loop_
_entity.id
_entity.type
_entity.pdbx_description
1 polymer ?
#
loop_
_entity_poly.entity_id
_entity_poly.type
_entity_poly.pdbx_seq_one_letter_code
_entity_poly.pdbx_strand_id
1 'polypeptide(L)'
;MPLITVHGLSHRYGGLQAVDGISFEIAAGEIFGLLGPNGAGKTTTLECILGLTAPDEGRITIAGVDTRTDPGAARKKTGAVLQATGLQDKITPREALDLFAAFHAAPLKMDVLLARFGLVEKADAAFETLSGGQKQRLALALAFVGDPRVLLLDEPTAGLDPQMRREVQDHIRAMKDTGRAVLLATHDMEEAERLCDRVAVIAGGRIVATGAPRALMAGGSLEDVILRLTAP
;
A
#
# COMPACT_ATOMS: atom_id res chain seq x y z
N MET A 1 -12.31 -9.41 -13.01
CA MET A 1 -11.96 -8.06 -13.48
C MET A 1 -10.92 -7.46 -12.53
N PRO A 2 -9.90 -6.77 -13.02
CA PRO A 2 -8.93 -6.11 -12.16
C PRO A 2 -9.60 -5.01 -11.31
N LEU A 3 -9.10 -4.84 -10.08
CA LEU A 3 -9.52 -3.74 -9.19
C LEU A 3 -8.62 -2.52 -9.34
N ILE A 4 -7.37 -2.70 -9.76
CA ILE A 4 -6.48 -1.60 -10.14
C ILE A 4 -6.00 -1.88 -11.56
N THR A 5 -6.05 -0.87 -12.42
CA THR A 5 -5.41 -0.89 -13.74
C THR A 5 -4.60 0.40 -13.88
N VAL A 6 -3.32 0.25 -14.16
CA VAL A 6 -2.39 1.33 -14.49
C VAL A 6 -1.89 1.09 -15.89
N HIS A 7 -2.02 2.08 -16.76
CA HIS A 7 -1.62 1.98 -18.17
C HIS A 7 -0.78 3.19 -18.58
N GLY A 8 0.47 2.95 -18.98
CA GLY A 8 1.38 3.97 -19.51
C GLY A 8 1.67 5.12 -18.55
N LEU A 9 1.67 4.86 -17.24
CA LEU A 9 1.87 5.88 -16.22
C LEU A 9 3.26 6.49 -16.32
N SER A 10 3.33 7.81 -16.50
CA SER A 10 4.56 8.59 -16.50
C SER A 10 4.41 9.83 -15.63
N HIS A 11 5.48 10.16 -14.87
CA HIS A 11 5.54 11.38 -14.07
C HIS A 11 6.97 11.88 -13.90
N ARG A 12 7.14 13.22 -13.97
CA ARG A 12 8.42 13.93 -13.82
C ARG A 12 8.36 14.96 -12.72
N TYR A 13 9.42 15.04 -11.94
CA TYR A 13 9.67 16.15 -11.03
C TYR A 13 10.77 17.05 -11.64
N GLY A 14 10.37 18.15 -12.28
CA GLY A 14 11.32 18.99 -13.00
C GLY A 14 12.06 18.22 -14.10
N GLY A 15 13.38 18.05 -13.97
CA GLY A 15 14.20 17.29 -14.92
C GLY A 15 14.27 15.78 -14.67
N LEU A 16 13.79 15.30 -13.52
CA LEU A 16 13.89 13.90 -13.12
C LEU A 16 12.65 13.11 -13.56
N GLN A 17 12.85 12.08 -14.40
CA GLN A 17 11.80 11.10 -14.74
C GLN A 17 11.65 10.13 -13.56
N ALA A 18 10.62 10.30 -12.73
CA ALA A 18 10.38 9.45 -11.57
C ALA A 18 9.65 8.16 -11.92
N VAL A 19 8.72 8.23 -12.89
CA VAL A 19 7.96 7.09 -13.42
C VAL A 19 7.89 7.21 -14.94
N ASP A 20 8.17 6.14 -15.66
CA ASP A 20 8.32 6.13 -17.12
C ASP A 20 7.59 4.94 -17.76
N GLY A 21 6.36 5.17 -18.21
CA GLY A 21 5.55 4.23 -18.96
C GLY A 21 5.10 2.97 -18.21
N ILE A 22 4.93 3.02 -16.88
CA ILE A 22 4.55 1.87 -16.06
C ILE A 22 3.14 1.39 -16.40
N SER A 23 2.99 0.07 -16.59
CA SER A 23 1.69 -0.57 -16.81
C SER A 23 1.58 -1.87 -16.01
N PHE A 24 0.48 -2.05 -15.27
CA PHE A 24 0.16 -3.28 -14.55
C PHE A 24 -1.32 -3.31 -14.16
N GLU A 25 -1.79 -4.51 -13.81
CA GLU A 25 -3.13 -4.74 -13.29
C GLU A 25 -3.08 -5.57 -12.01
N ILE A 26 -4.01 -5.33 -11.09
CA ILE A 26 -4.17 -6.09 -9.84
C ILE A 26 -5.60 -6.62 -9.76
N ALA A 27 -5.73 -7.92 -9.61
CA ALA A 27 -7.01 -8.59 -9.48
C ALA A 27 -7.63 -8.45 -8.08
N ALA A 28 -8.91 -8.77 -7.96
CA ALA A 28 -9.55 -8.95 -6.67
C ALA A 28 -8.92 -10.17 -5.95
N GLY A 29 -8.62 -10.03 -4.66
CA GLY A 29 -7.97 -11.07 -3.86
C GLY A 29 -6.48 -11.25 -4.20
N GLU A 30 -5.83 -10.26 -4.79
CA GLU A 30 -4.40 -10.28 -5.12
C GLU A 30 -3.63 -9.30 -4.25
N ILE A 31 -2.48 -9.73 -3.74
CA ILE A 31 -1.45 -8.86 -3.18
C ILE A 31 -0.34 -8.72 -4.23
N PHE A 32 -0.20 -7.51 -4.76
CA PHE A 32 0.77 -7.17 -5.79
C PHE A 32 1.88 -6.28 -5.20
N GLY A 33 3.14 -6.69 -5.34
CA GLY A 33 4.31 -5.96 -4.84
C GLY A 33 4.91 -5.04 -5.89
N LEU A 34 5.22 -3.80 -5.53
CA LEU A 34 6.15 -2.93 -6.26
C LEU A 34 7.49 -2.97 -5.53
N LEU A 35 8.48 -3.59 -6.14
CA LEU A 35 9.81 -3.78 -5.58
C LEU A 35 10.85 -2.92 -6.28
N GLY A 36 11.84 -2.47 -5.53
CA GLY A 36 12.95 -1.71 -6.09
C GLY A 36 13.69 -0.89 -5.04
N PRO A 37 14.85 -0.37 -5.35
CA PRO A 37 15.61 0.47 -4.45
C PRO A 37 14.90 1.78 -4.13
N ASN A 38 15.42 2.52 -3.15
CA ASN A 38 14.94 3.87 -2.86
C ASN A 38 15.15 4.77 -4.08
N GLY A 39 14.14 5.61 -4.38
CA GLY A 39 14.14 6.46 -5.57
C GLY A 39 13.76 5.76 -6.88
N ALA A 40 13.42 4.47 -6.88
CA ALA A 40 13.02 3.76 -8.11
C ALA A 40 11.66 4.20 -8.70
N GLY A 41 10.85 4.99 -7.96
CA GLY A 41 9.54 5.47 -8.41
C GLY A 41 8.35 4.80 -7.73
N LYS A 42 8.55 3.95 -6.71
CA LYS A 42 7.49 3.23 -6.00
C LYS A 42 6.47 4.19 -5.35
N THR A 43 6.93 5.06 -4.45
CA THR A 43 6.08 6.05 -3.76
C THR A 43 5.38 6.99 -4.74
N THR A 44 6.09 7.48 -5.77
CA THR A 44 5.49 8.32 -6.83
C THR A 44 4.36 7.58 -7.57
N THR A 45 4.55 6.28 -7.84
CA THR A 45 3.50 5.45 -8.45
C THR A 45 2.27 5.36 -7.54
N LEU A 46 2.45 5.13 -6.23
CA LEU A 46 1.36 5.10 -5.27
C LEU A 46 0.66 6.46 -5.16
N GLU A 47 1.40 7.55 -5.10
CA GLU A 47 0.86 8.93 -5.05
C GLU A 47 0.01 9.24 -6.28
N CYS A 48 0.46 8.84 -7.48
CA CYS A 48 -0.33 8.98 -8.70
C CYS A 48 -1.62 8.16 -8.64
N ILE A 49 -1.58 6.92 -8.13
CA ILE A 49 -2.77 6.07 -7.99
C ILE A 49 -3.76 6.66 -6.99
N LEU A 50 -3.27 7.25 -5.89
CA LEU A 50 -4.09 7.95 -4.88
C LEU A 50 -4.64 9.29 -5.37
N GLY A 51 -4.11 9.81 -6.48
CA GLY A 51 -4.44 11.16 -6.97
C GLY A 51 -3.91 12.27 -6.05
N LEU A 52 -2.83 12.01 -5.33
CA LEU A 52 -2.05 13.01 -4.58
C LEU A 52 -1.13 13.78 -5.53
N THR A 53 -0.63 13.10 -6.55
CA THR A 53 0.19 13.64 -7.62
C THR A 53 -0.50 13.36 -8.96
N ALA A 54 -0.70 14.38 -9.79
CA ALA A 54 -1.26 14.21 -11.12
C ALA A 54 -0.20 13.61 -12.05
N PRO A 55 -0.44 12.48 -12.71
CA PRO A 55 0.49 11.94 -13.69
C PRO A 55 0.55 12.84 -14.95
N ASP A 56 1.72 12.92 -15.57
CA ASP A 56 1.88 13.64 -16.84
C ASP A 56 1.23 12.86 -17.98
N GLU A 57 1.38 11.52 -17.96
CA GLU A 57 0.80 10.63 -18.96
C GLU A 57 0.22 9.37 -18.31
N GLY A 58 -0.64 8.67 -19.07
CA GLY A 58 -1.21 7.40 -18.68
C GLY A 58 -2.61 7.51 -18.09
N ARG A 59 -3.13 6.35 -17.74
CA ARG A 59 -4.50 6.18 -17.22
C ARG A 59 -4.50 5.23 -16.03
N ILE A 60 -5.26 5.59 -15.00
CA ILE A 60 -5.42 4.79 -13.79
C ILE A 60 -6.91 4.56 -13.55
N THR A 61 -7.30 3.31 -13.30
CA THR A 61 -8.66 2.98 -12.87
C THR A 61 -8.62 2.20 -11.55
N ILE A 62 -9.53 2.54 -10.64
CA ILE A 62 -9.71 1.89 -9.34
C ILE A 62 -11.14 1.37 -9.24
N ALA A 63 -11.30 0.05 -9.14
CA ALA A 63 -12.59 -0.62 -9.08
C ALA A 63 -13.56 -0.13 -10.18
N GLY A 64 -13.03 0.02 -11.42
CA GLY A 64 -13.75 0.47 -12.60
C GLY A 64 -13.96 1.99 -12.70
N VAL A 65 -13.45 2.79 -11.77
CA VAL A 65 -13.53 4.25 -11.78
C VAL A 65 -12.21 4.83 -12.27
N ASP A 66 -12.26 5.69 -13.29
CA ASP A 66 -11.09 6.43 -13.77
C ASP A 66 -10.75 7.55 -12.78
N THR A 67 -9.51 7.55 -12.27
CA THR A 67 -9.07 8.49 -11.23
C THR A 67 -8.99 9.94 -11.71
N ARG A 68 -8.89 10.17 -13.02
CA ARG A 68 -8.85 11.52 -13.61
C ARG A 68 -10.25 12.11 -13.75
N THR A 69 -11.26 11.31 -14.10
CA THR A 69 -12.63 11.79 -14.36
C THR A 69 -13.45 11.87 -13.07
N ASP A 70 -13.25 10.94 -12.13
CA ASP A 70 -13.93 10.93 -10.83
C ASP A 70 -12.97 10.52 -9.70
N PRO A 71 -12.05 11.41 -9.31
CA PRO A 71 -11.10 11.13 -8.24
C PRO A 71 -11.78 10.92 -6.88
N GLY A 72 -12.94 11.52 -6.67
CA GLY A 72 -13.72 11.37 -5.43
C GLY A 72 -14.27 9.96 -5.26
N ALA A 73 -14.89 9.39 -6.30
CA ALA A 73 -15.40 8.03 -6.28
C ALA A 73 -14.26 7.00 -6.20
N ALA A 74 -13.12 7.24 -6.84
CA ALA A 74 -11.95 6.38 -6.74
C ALA A 74 -11.41 6.34 -5.30
N ARG A 75 -11.23 7.52 -4.66
CA ARG A 75 -10.76 7.62 -3.26
C ARG A 75 -11.67 6.92 -2.27
N LYS A 76 -12.98 7.00 -2.44
CA LYS A 76 -13.94 6.29 -1.57
C LYS A 76 -13.80 4.77 -1.59
N LYS A 77 -13.18 4.21 -2.64
CA LYS A 77 -12.93 2.76 -2.81
C LYS A 77 -11.51 2.37 -2.36
N THR A 78 -10.70 3.34 -1.95
CA THR A 78 -9.28 3.15 -1.66
C THR A 78 -8.99 3.48 -0.21
N GLY A 79 -8.28 2.59 0.48
CA GLY A 79 -7.58 2.87 1.73
C GLY A 79 -6.08 2.96 1.47
N ALA A 80 -5.38 3.78 2.24
CA ALA A 80 -3.93 3.90 2.07
C ALA A 80 -3.22 4.03 3.41
N VAL A 81 -2.03 3.42 3.49
CA VAL A 81 -1.03 3.67 4.52
C VAL A 81 0.22 4.15 3.81
N LEU A 82 0.60 5.39 4.05
CA LEU A 82 1.82 5.98 3.51
C LEU A 82 2.94 5.90 4.55
N GLN A 83 4.19 6.03 4.09
CA GLN A 83 5.40 5.88 4.90
C GLN A 83 5.42 6.77 6.16
N ALA A 84 4.80 7.94 6.14
CA ALA A 84 4.70 8.87 7.26
C ALA A 84 3.24 9.05 7.69
N THR A 85 2.71 8.14 8.50
CA THR A 85 1.40 8.35 9.13
C THR A 85 1.62 9.04 10.48
N GLY A 86 1.52 10.37 10.51
CA GLY A 86 1.55 11.18 11.72
C GLY A 86 0.14 11.54 12.18
N LEU A 87 -0.18 11.24 13.43
CA LEU A 87 -1.36 11.75 14.13
C LEU A 87 -0.91 12.69 15.24
N GLN A 88 -1.84 13.48 15.78
CA GLN A 88 -1.56 14.32 16.94
C GLN A 88 -1.20 13.44 18.14
N ASP A 89 -0.21 13.86 18.94
CA ASP A 89 0.35 13.07 20.04
C ASP A 89 -0.70 12.58 21.05
N LYS A 90 -1.69 13.43 21.35
CA LYS A 90 -2.72 13.15 22.37
C LYS A 90 -3.98 12.48 21.84
N ILE A 91 -4.17 12.37 20.52
CA ILE A 91 -5.34 11.69 19.97
C ILE A 91 -5.31 10.21 20.35
N THR A 92 -6.45 9.66 20.70
CA THR A 92 -6.58 8.22 20.97
C THR A 92 -6.95 7.45 19.69
N PRO A 93 -6.69 6.13 19.61
CA PRO A 93 -7.17 5.28 18.52
C PRO A 93 -8.69 5.41 18.28
N ARG A 94 -9.49 5.50 19.34
CA ARG A 94 -10.93 5.69 19.25
C ARG A 94 -11.28 7.01 18.59
N GLU A 95 -10.71 8.11 19.06
CA GLU A 95 -10.95 9.44 18.50
C GLU A 95 -10.46 9.55 17.05
N ALA A 96 -9.31 8.93 16.73
CA ALA A 96 -8.80 8.91 15.36
C ALA A 96 -9.74 8.14 14.42
N LEU A 97 -10.23 6.97 14.82
CA LEU A 97 -11.20 6.19 14.04
C LEU A 97 -12.53 6.93 13.86
N ASP A 98 -13.02 7.61 14.90
CA ASP A 98 -14.26 8.40 14.83
C ASP A 98 -14.10 9.60 13.89
N LEU A 99 -12.97 10.31 13.99
CA LEU A 99 -12.63 11.40 13.08
C LEU A 99 -12.61 10.95 11.61
N PHE A 100 -11.95 9.81 11.31
CA PHE A 100 -11.88 9.30 9.95
C PHE A 100 -13.23 8.76 9.47
N ALA A 101 -14.02 8.18 10.36
CA ALA A 101 -15.39 7.72 10.05
C ALA A 101 -16.27 8.85 9.53
N ALA A 102 -16.10 10.07 10.02
CA ALA A 102 -16.86 11.25 9.59
C ALA A 102 -16.69 11.59 8.09
N PHE A 103 -15.62 11.12 7.45
CA PHE A 103 -15.40 11.30 6.01
C PHE A 103 -16.10 10.27 5.13
N HIS A 104 -16.74 9.25 5.71
CA HIS A 104 -17.38 8.16 4.98
C HIS A 104 -18.89 8.10 5.24
N ALA A 105 -19.68 7.86 4.19
CA ALA A 105 -21.13 7.76 4.31
C ALA A 105 -21.60 6.49 5.07
N ALA A 106 -20.81 5.42 5.00
CA ALA A 106 -21.08 4.14 5.65
C ALA A 106 -19.78 3.54 6.21
N PRO A 107 -19.21 4.11 7.27
CA PRO A 107 -17.98 3.63 7.85
C PRO A 107 -18.18 2.28 8.54
N LEU A 108 -17.13 1.48 8.62
CA LEU A 108 -17.10 0.30 9.47
C LEU A 108 -17.21 0.72 10.95
N LYS A 109 -17.84 -0.14 11.76
CA LYS A 109 -17.97 0.11 13.20
C LYS A 109 -16.59 0.15 13.86
N MET A 110 -16.35 1.17 14.66
CA MET A 110 -15.11 1.41 15.38
C MET A 110 -14.65 0.20 16.21
N ASP A 111 -15.56 -0.40 16.99
CA ASP A 111 -15.22 -1.54 17.84
C ASP A 111 -14.78 -2.76 17.01
N VAL A 112 -15.35 -2.93 15.81
CA VAL A 112 -14.92 -3.99 14.87
C VAL A 112 -13.48 -3.73 14.39
N LEU A 113 -13.14 -2.48 14.08
CA LEU A 113 -11.79 -2.11 13.66
C LEU A 113 -10.79 -2.24 14.81
N LEU A 114 -11.13 -1.76 16.01
CA LEU A 114 -10.28 -1.90 17.19
C LEU A 114 -10.00 -3.38 17.50
N ALA A 115 -11.01 -4.22 17.44
CA ALA A 115 -10.86 -5.67 17.68
C ALA A 115 -10.03 -6.33 16.57
N ARG A 116 -10.33 -6.03 15.29
CA ARG A 116 -9.65 -6.59 14.13
C ARG A 116 -8.15 -6.32 14.12
N PHE A 117 -7.75 -5.11 14.55
CA PHE A 117 -6.34 -4.69 14.56
C PHE A 117 -5.68 -4.81 15.93
N GLY A 118 -6.33 -5.48 16.91
CA GLY A 118 -5.76 -5.74 18.23
C GLY A 118 -5.47 -4.46 19.03
N LEU A 119 -6.37 -3.46 18.94
CA LEU A 119 -6.22 -2.15 19.58
C LEU A 119 -7.21 -1.91 20.72
N VAL A 120 -8.05 -2.89 21.10
CA VAL A 120 -9.12 -2.73 22.10
C VAL A 120 -8.56 -2.21 23.43
N GLU A 121 -7.47 -2.82 23.95
CA GLU A 121 -6.86 -2.41 25.23
C GLU A 121 -6.17 -1.04 25.18
N LYS A 122 -5.93 -0.52 23.98
CA LYS A 122 -5.27 0.76 23.73
C LYS A 122 -6.20 1.80 23.09
N ALA A 123 -7.51 1.49 23.03
CA ALA A 123 -8.48 2.34 22.37
C ALA A 123 -8.49 3.78 22.87
N ASP A 124 -8.26 3.97 24.16
CA ASP A 124 -8.30 5.26 24.85
C ASP A 124 -6.90 5.74 25.31
N ALA A 125 -5.82 5.11 24.85
CA ALA A 125 -4.44 5.53 25.12
C ALA A 125 -3.99 6.60 24.12
N ALA A 126 -3.20 7.59 24.58
CA ALA A 126 -2.66 8.63 23.69
C ALA A 126 -1.73 8.04 22.62
N PHE A 127 -1.79 8.54 21.39
CA PHE A 127 -1.01 8.07 20.24
C PHE A 127 0.51 8.05 20.53
N GLU A 128 1.03 9.06 21.22
CA GLU A 128 2.44 9.13 21.60
C GLU A 128 2.89 7.92 22.44
N THR A 129 1.99 7.34 23.24
CA THR A 129 2.28 6.21 24.14
C THR A 129 2.20 4.85 23.46
N LEU A 130 1.74 4.79 22.23
CA LEU A 130 1.65 3.55 21.45
C LEU A 130 3.03 3.09 20.97
N SER A 131 3.26 1.77 20.98
CA SER A 131 4.44 1.20 20.33
C SER A 131 4.39 1.40 18.80
N GLY A 132 5.53 1.27 18.12
CA GLY A 132 5.61 1.37 16.66
C GLY A 132 4.61 0.43 15.96
N GLY A 133 4.51 -0.84 16.39
CA GLY A 133 3.55 -1.79 15.85
C GLY A 133 2.10 -1.43 16.14
N GLN A 134 1.79 -0.84 17.30
CA GLN A 134 0.45 -0.34 17.61
C GLN A 134 0.08 0.86 16.73
N LYS A 135 1.02 1.79 16.51
CA LYS A 135 0.84 2.91 15.57
C LYS A 135 0.59 2.41 14.15
N GLN A 136 1.33 1.40 13.72
CA GLN A 136 1.15 0.81 12.38
C GLN A 136 -0.20 0.09 12.25
N ARG A 137 -0.62 -0.66 13.27
CA ARG A 137 -1.97 -1.29 13.29
C ARG A 137 -3.08 -0.24 13.30
N LEU A 138 -2.90 0.89 13.97
CA LEU A 138 -3.84 2.01 13.90
C LEU A 138 -3.88 2.61 12.49
N ALA A 139 -2.74 2.83 11.83
CA ALA A 139 -2.69 3.32 10.46
C ALA A 139 -3.45 2.38 9.49
N LEU A 140 -3.27 1.06 9.64
CA LEU A 140 -4.06 0.07 8.90
C LEU A 140 -5.56 0.16 9.23
N ALA A 141 -5.92 0.27 10.51
CA ALA A 141 -7.31 0.41 10.92
C ALA A 141 -7.98 1.64 10.30
N LEU A 142 -7.28 2.78 10.27
CA LEU A 142 -7.74 4.02 9.63
C LEU A 142 -7.94 3.85 8.12
N ALA A 143 -7.02 3.14 7.45
CA ALA A 143 -7.17 2.84 6.03
C ALA A 143 -8.41 1.97 5.72
N PHE A 144 -8.91 1.24 6.73
CA PHE A 144 -10.08 0.37 6.61
C PHE A 144 -11.42 1.03 6.94
N VAL A 145 -11.44 2.21 7.51
CA VAL A 145 -12.66 2.86 8.01
C VAL A 145 -13.78 2.90 6.94
N GLY A 146 -13.44 3.20 5.70
CA GLY A 146 -14.39 3.29 4.59
C GLY A 146 -14.71 1.96 3.90
N ASP A 147 -14.32 0.81 4.46
CA ASP A 147 -14.46 -0.53 3.85
C ASP A 147 -13.93 -0.59 2.40
N PRO A 148 -12.67 -0.22 2.16
CA PRO A 148 -12.13 -0.06 0.83
C PRO A 148 -12.03 -1.39 0.07
N ARG A 149 -12.18 -1.34 -1.26
CA ARG A 149 -11.92 -2.48 -2.15
C ARG A 149 -10.46 -2.61 -2.54
N VAL A 150 -9.72 -1.52 -2.41
CA VAL A 150 -8.31 -1.40 -2.79
C VAL A 150 -7.53 -0.83 -1.62
N LEU A 151 -6.37 -1.40 -1.34
CA LEU A 151 -5.43 -0.94 -0.32
C LEU A 151 -4.08 -0.65 -0.96
N LEU A 152 -3.54 0.51 -0.65
CA LEU A 152 -2.22 0.96 -1.07
C LEU A 152 -1.35 1.11 0.17
N LEU A 153 -0.28 0.33 0.25
CA LEU A 153 0.59 0.25 1.42
C LEU A 153 2.02 0.59 1.01
N ASP A 154 2.55 1.68 1.55
CA ASP A 154 3.93 2.11 1.31
C ASP A 154 4.78 1.75 2.52
N GLU A 155 5.63 0.75 2.39
CA GLU A 155 6.55 0.23 3.40
C GLU A 155 5.87 -0.05 4.77
N PRO A 156 4.78 -0.83 4.81
CA PRO A 156 3.93 -0.95 6.01
C PRO A 156 4.61 -1.60 7.21
N THR A 157 5.76 -2.24 7.05
CA THR A 157 6.49 -2.90 8.14
C THR A 157 7.85 -2.27 8.42
N ALA A 158 8.18 -1.15 7.77
CA ALA A 158 9.46 -0.48 7.96
C ALA A 158 9.66 -0.06 9.43
N GLY A 159 10.85 -0.33 9.96
CA GLY A 159 11.21 0.04 11.34
C GLY A 159 10.53 -0.77 12.44
N LEU A 160 9.77 -1.82 12.12
CA LEU A 160 9.17 -2.71 13.10
C LEU A 160 10.14 -3.85 13.48
N ASP A 161 10.09 -4.26 14.76
CA ASP A 161 10.78 -5.48 15.18
C ASP A 161 10.17 -6.73 14.50
N PRO A 162 10.89 -7.88 14.52
CA PRO A 162 10.47 -9.07 13.80
C PRO A 162 9.10 -9.62 14.23
N GLN A 163 8.71 -9.48 15.50
CA GLN A 163 7.43 -9.98 15.98
C GLN A 163 6.30 -9.08 15.47
N MET A 164 6.42 -7.76 15.64
CA MET A 164 5.44 -6.77 15.17
C MET A 164 5.28 -6.82 13.65
N ARG A 165 6.40 -7.00 12.92
CA ARG A 165 6.38 -7.18 11.46
C ARG A 165 5.48 -8.34 11.05
N ARG A 166 5.62 -9.51 11.70
CA ARG A 166 4.78 -10.69 11.41
C ARG A 166 3.31 -10.42 11.67
N GLU A 167 2.97 -9.78 12.78
CA GLU A 167 1.58 -9.43 13.12
C GLU A 167 0.94 -8.54 12.03
N VAL A 168 1.66 -7.49 11.59
CA VAL A 168 1.20 -6.60 10.50
C VAL A 168 1.05 -7.37 9.19
N GLN A 169 2.03 -8.22 8.85
CA GLN A 169 1.97 -9.05 7.64
C GLN A 169 0.79 -10.02 7.65
N ASP A 170 0.45 -10.60 8.79
CA ASP A 170 -0.71 -11.48 8.91
C ASP A 170 -2.03 -10.71 8.75
N HIS A 171 -2.11 -9.47 9.23
CA HIS A 171 -3.23 -8.58 8.94
C HIS A 171 -3.35 -8.27 7.45
N ILE A 172 -2.24 -7.93 6.77
CA ILE A 172 -2.23 -7.68 5.32
C ILE A 172 -2.68 -8.92 4.54
N ARG A 173 -2.18 -10.10 4.91
CA ARG A 173 -2.59 -11.36 4.27
C ARG A 173 -4.09 -11.62 4.40
N ALA A 174 -4.65 -11.41 5.59
CA ALA A 174 -6.09 -11.59 5.83
C ALA A 174 -6.97 -10.64 4.99
N MET A 175 -6.42 -9.54 4.47
CA MET A 175 -7.14 -8.64 3.57
C MET A 175 -7.44 -9.27 2.22
N LYS A 176 -6.52 -10.08 1.70
CA LYS A 176 -6.68 -10.83 0.45
C LYS A 176 -7.91 -11.75 0.50
N ASP A 177 -8.11 -12.46 1.61
CA ASP A 177 -9.19 -13.44 1.78
C ASP A 177 -10.59 -12.80 1.70
N THR A 178 -10.66 -11.49 1.80
CA THR A 178 -11.91 -10.72 1.67
C THR A 178 -12.14 -10.19 0.25
N GLY A 179 -11.35 -10.62 -0.74
CA GLY A 179 -11.47 -10.23 -2.14
C GLY A 179 -11.00 -8.80 -2.46
N ARG A 180 -10.22 -8.18 -1.56
CA ARG A 180 -9.61 -6.85 -1.80
C ARG A 180 -8.36 -6.98 -2.65
N ALA A 181 -8.05 -5.95 -3.43
CA ALA A 181 -6.75 -5.81 -4.07
C ALA A 181 -5.81 -5.04 -3.14
N VAL A 182 -4.59 -5.53 -2.97
CA VAL A 182 -3.56 -4.85 -2.18
C VAL A 182 -2.36 -4.55 -3.08
N LEU A 183 -1.95 -3.29 -3.14
CA LEU A 183 -0.69 -2.86 -3.73
C LEU A 183 0.28 -2.54 -2.60
N LEU A 184 1.36 -3.28 -2.53
CA LEU A 184 2.41 -3.17 -1.53
C LEU A 184 3.68 -2.62 -2.17
N ALA A 185 4.10 -1.41 -1.81
CA ALA A 185 5.44 -0.92 -2.16
C ALA A 185 6.39 -1.27 -1.02
N THR A 186 7.46 -1.97 -1.33
CA THR A 186 8.48 -2.35 -0.36
C THR A 186 9.85 -2.50 -1.01
N HIS A 187 10.89 -2.34 -0.22
CA HIS A 187 12.25 -2.73 -0.57
C HIS A 187 12.69 -4.01 0.16
N ASP A 188 11.83 -4.54 1.05
CA ASP A 188 12.08 -5.76 1.81
C ASP A 188 11.65 -6.99 0.99
N MET A 189 12.64 -7.77 0.56
CA MET A 189 12.44 -8.94 -0.29
C MET A 189 11.74 -10.08 0.44
N GLU A 190 12.04 -10.28 1.73
CA GLU A 190 11.38 -11.30 2.56
C GLU A 190 9.88 -10.98 2.72
N GLU A 191 9.55 -9.70 2.90
CA GLU A 191 8.16 -9.25 2.95
C GLU A 191 7.43 -9.56 1.64
N ALA A 192 8.06 -9.25 0.50
CA ALA A 192 7.48 -9.50 -0.80
C ALA A 192 7.28 -11.00 -1.09
N GLU A 193 8.29 -11.83 -0.77
CA GLU A 193 8.19 -13.29 -0.91
C GLU A 193 7.08 -13.90 -0.04
N ARG A 194 6.91 -13.34 1.15
CA ARG A 194 5.93 -13.82 2.12
C ARG A 194 4.50 -13.42 1.77
N LEU A 195 4.29 -12.19 1.26
CA LEU A 195 2.97 -11.60 1.11
C LEU A 195 2.45 -11.61 -0.33
N CYS A 196 3.32 -11.34 -1.32
CA CYS A 196 2.87 -11.03 -2.67
C CYS A 196 2.59 -12.28 -3.50
N ASP A 197 1.49 -12.25 -4.23
CA ASP A 197 1.17 -13.25 -5.27
C ASP A 197 2.00 -13.00 -6.53
N ARG A 198 2.13 -11.72 -6.90
CA ARG A 198 2.95 -11.23 -7.99
C ARG A 198 3.68 -9.95 -7.56
N VAL A 199 4.80 -9.71 -8.22
CA VAL A 199 5.59 -8.50 -8.01
C VAL A 199 5.99 -7.89 -9.34
N ALA A 200 6.15 -6.57 -9.35
CA ALA A 200 6.86 -5.84 -10.40
C ALA A 200 8.12 -5.22 -9.79
N VAL A 201 9.26 -5.48 -10.42
CA VAL A 201 10.53 -4.86 -10.06
C VAL A 201 10.65 -3.55 -10.83
N ILE A 202 10.85 -2.44 -10.10
CA ILE A 202 11.03 -1.11 -10.67
C ILE A 202 12.49 -0.69 -10.56
N ALA A 203 13.05 -0.24 -11.66
CA ALA A 203 14.37 0.38 -11.74
C ALA A 203 14.31 1.58 -12.68
N GLY A 204 14.86 2.73 -12.27
CA GLY A 204 14.89 3.94 -13.09
C GLY A 204 13.51 4.39 -13.59
N GLY A 205 12.48 4.23 -12.77
CA GLY A 205 11.10 4.59 -13.12
C GLY A 205 10.37 3.59 -14.02
N ARG A 206 10.97 2.47 -14.41
CA ARG A 206 10.41 1.47 -15.33
C ARG A 206 10.23 0.11 -14.66
N ILE A 207 9.22 -0.64 -15.07
CA ILE A 207 9.11 -2.06 -14.71
C ILE A 207 10.11 -2.87 -15.56
N VAL A 208 11.05 -3.52 -14.89
CA VAL A 208 12.09 -4.34 -15.54
C VAL A 208 11.80 -5.84 -15.46
N ALA A 209 10.96 -6.27 -14.52
CA ALA A 209 10.48 -7.65 -14.44
C ALA A 209 9.12 -7.70 -13.74
N THR A 210 8.30 -8.70 -14.07
CA THR A 210 7.01 -8.97 -13.41
C THR A 210 6.77 -10.47 -13.34
N GLY A 211 6.34 -10.97 -12.19
CA GLY A 211 6.02 -12.38 -12.01
C GLY A 211 5.72 -12.75 -10.57
N ALA A 212 5.42 -14.02 -10.31
CA ALA A 212 5.38 -14.52 -8.95
C ALA A 212 6.80 -14.47 -8.33
N PRO A 213 6.96 -14.09 -7.05
CA PRO A 213 8.29 -14.00 -6.43
C PRO A 213 9.15 -15.24 -6.68
N ARG A 214 8.60 -16.42 -6.41
CA ARG A 214 9.30 -17.71 -6.62
C ARG A 214 9.71 -17.98 -8.06
N ALA A 215 8.94 -17.52 -9.04
CA ALA A 215 9.27 -17.69 -10.46
C ALA A 215 10.42 -16.78 -10.89
N LEU A 216 10.49 -15.56 -10.33
CA LEU A 216 11.57 -14.62 -10.60
C LEU A 216 12.92 -15.06 -9.99
N MET A 217 12.89 -15.77 -8.87
CA MET A 217 14.08 -16.23 -8.15
C MET A 217 14.96 -17.23 -8.96
N ALA A 218 14.35 -18.03 -9.86
CA ALA A 218 15.05 -18.95 -10.78
C ALA A 218 16.24 -19.72 -10.15
N GLY A 219 16.13 -20.11 -8.86
CA GLY A 219 17.15 -20.83 -8.11
C GLY A 219 18.15 -19.97 -7.32
N GLY A 220 17.95 -18.63 -7.28
CA GLY A 220 18.66 -17.68 -6.40
C GLY A 220 17.72 -16.99 -5.42
N SER A 221 18.17 -15.92 -4.78
CA SER A 221 17.30 -15.04 -3.97
C SER A 221 16.61 -13.98 -4.84
N LEU A 222 15.48 -13.45 -4.38
CA LEU A 222 14.84 -12.30 -5.04
C LEU A 222 15.77 -11.07 -5.01
N GLU A 223 16.59 -10.95 -3.97
CA GLU A 223 17.61 -9.89 -3.85
C GLU A 223 18.64 -9.97 -4.97
N ASP A 224 19.18 -11.16 -5.27
CA ASP A 224 20.12 -11.36 -6.38
C ASP A 224 19.52 -10.98 -7.74
N VAL A 225 18.24 -11.29 -7.93
CA VAL A 225 17.52 -10.92 -9.16
C VAL A 225 17.40 -9.40 -9.28
N ILE A 226 16.99 -8.74 -8.19
CA ILE A 226 16.84 -7.28 -8.20
C ILE A 226 18.18 -6.60 -8.39
N LEU A 227 19.25 -7.02 -7.69
CA LEU A 227 20.58 -6.47 -7.86
C LEU A 227 21.04 -6.57 -9.33
N ARG A 228 20.79 -7.70 -9.99
CA ARG A 228 21.14 -7.86 -11.42
C ARG A 228 20.32 -6.97 -12.35
N LEU A 229 19.03 -6.78 -12.07
CA LEU A 229 18.13 -5.99 -12.89
C LEU A 229 18.25 -4.48 -12.65
N THR A 230 18.77 -4.08 -11.50
CA THR A 230 18.94 -2.66 -11.11
C THR A 230 20.39 -2.19 -11.15
N ALA A 231 21.33 -3.07 -11.52
CA ALA A 231 22.72 -2.70 -11.74
C ALA A 231 22.80 -1.66 -12.89
N PRO A 232 23.66 -0.61 -12.76
CA PRO A 232 23.82 0.44 -13.75
C PRO A 232 24.41 -0.06 -15.07
#